data_c079312068c4592c00fa21d3355aa15b
#
_entry.id   c079312068c4592c00fa21d3355aa15b
#
_cell.length_a   1.000
_cell.length_b   1.000
_cell.length_c   1.000
_cell.angle_alpha   90.00
_cell.angle_beta   90.00
_cell.angle_gamma   90.00
#
_symmetry.space_group_name_H-M   'P 1'
#
loop_
_entity.id
_entity.type
_entity.pdbx_description
1 polymer ?
#
loop_
_entity_poly.entity_id
_entity_poly.type
_entity_poly.pdbx_seq_one_letter_code
_entity_poly.pdbx_strand_id
1 'polypeptide(L)'
;MTQNVTMPTAPLSPRASLRWPLIKRAMQQLRPASTLEVGCGQGAMGARLVALTKSFTAIEPDADSCEVAAQRIGPRGGAVVNCSTEALPAGQVFDLVSAFEVLEHIEDDSAALQQWHGRVAADGHLLLSVPAWQHLFGPSDTAVGHFRRYSPDQLTDLLRRNGFEPVWVKLYGWPLTYVLEAVRNKVAGGEGSPDASVADQTARSGRWLQPSNKLAELAVRVGILPFQGLQRLAPRRGNGIVALARRV
;
A
#
# COMPACT_ATOMS: atom_id res chain seq x y z
N MET A 1 -33.67 15.94 -4.24
CA MET A 1 -32.55 16.44 -3.42
C MET A 1 -31.89 15.22 -2.74
N THR A 2 -30.93 14.62 -3.41
CA THR A 2 -30.15 13.49 -2.84
C THR A 2 -29.14 14.07 -1.85
N GLN A 3 -29.35 13.83 -0.57
CA GLN A 3 -28.37 14.15 0.46
C GLN A 3 -27.08 13.39 0.13
N ASN A 4 -26.02 14.12 -0.18
CA ASN A 4 -24.66 13.60 -0.31
C ASN A 4 -24.19 13.17 1.11
N VAL A 5 -24.57 11.99 1.53
CA VAL A 5 -24.04 11.36 2.75
C VAL A 5 -22.58 11.02 2.43
N THR A 6 -21.68 11.93 2.75
CA THR A 6 -20.23 11.62 2.73
C THR A 6 -19.97 10.55 3.76
N MET A 7 -19.96 9.30 3.31
CA MET A 7 -19.54 8.18 4.15
C MET A 7 -18.15 8.47 4.73
N PRO A 8 -17.95 8.33 6.04
CA PRO A 8 -16.65 8.56 6.64
C PRO A 8 -15.61 7.65 5.96
N THR A 9 -14.46 8.21 5.66
CA THR A 9 -13.37 7.44 5.05
C THR A 9 -12.87 6.40 6.05
N ALA A 10 -12.72 5.15 5.63
CA ALA A 10 -12.23 4.09 6.52
C ALA A 10 -10.89 4.49 7.16
N PRO A 11 -10.70 4.24 8.47
CA PRO A 11 -9.49 4.63 9.16
C PRO A 11 -8.26 3.90 8.58
N LEU A 12 -7.13 4.60 8.52
CA LEU A 12 -5.85 3.99 8.20
C LEU A 12 -5.24 3.34 9.44
N SER A 13 -4.56 2.21 9.26
CA SER A 13 -3.67 1.68 10.30
C SER A 13 -2.56 2.69 10.62
N PRO A 14 -1.89 2.60 11.79
CA PRO A 14 -0.80 3.50 12.15
C PRO A 14 0.30 3.57 11.09
N ARG A 15 0.70 2.42 10.52
CA ARG A 15 1.71 2.34 9.46
C ARG A 15 1.24 3.04 8.17
N ALA A 16 0.02 2.80 7.74
CA ALA A 16 -0.58 3.45 6.59
C ALA A 16 -0.73 4.97 6.80
N SER A 17 -1.05 5.42 8.01
CA SER A 17 -1.13 6.84 8.35
C SER A 17 0.22 7.55 8.28
N LEU A 18 1.32 6.86 8.60
CA LEU A 18 2.67 7.43 8.52
C LEU A 18 3.18 7.54 7.06
N ARG A 19 2.78 6.63 6.15
CA ARG A 19 3.15 6.72 4.72
C ARG A 19 2.23 7.65 3.93
N TRP A 20 1.00 7.88 4.40
CA TRP A 20 0.01 8.69 3.69
C TRP A 20 0.50 10.09 3.26
N PRO A 21 1.24 10.87 4.07
CA PRO A 21 1.74 12.17 3.64
C PRO A 21 2.64 12.11 2.39
N LEU A 22 3.46 11.06 2.25
CA LEU A 22 4.32 10.86 1.08
C LEU A 22 3.49 10.52 -0.16
N ILE A 23 2.53 9.59 -0.02
CA ILE A 23 1.61 9.19 -1.08
C ILE A 23 0.77 10.39 -1.53
N LYS A 24 0.15 11.10 -0.58
CA LYS A 24 -0.67 12.29 -0.88
C LYS A 24 0.12 13.34 -1.64
N ARG A 25 1.37 13.60 -1.24
CA ARG A 25 2.26 14.56 -1.93
C ARG A 25 2.55 14.11 -3.36
N ALA A 26 2.85 12.82 -3.60
CA ALA A 26 3.06 12.28 -4.93
C ALA A 26 1.81 12.50 -5.81
N MET A 27 0.63 12.13 -5.33
CA MET A 27 -0.64 12.32 -6.03
C MET A 27 -0.91 13.79 -6.38
N GLN A 28 -0.63 14.70 -5.44
CA GLN A 28 -0.83 16.15 -5.64
C GLN A 28 0.16 16.75 -6.65
N GLN A 29 1.37 16.20 -6.75
CA GLN A 29 2.39 16.61 -7.72
C GLN A 29 2.09 16.07 -9.10
N LEU A 30 1.73 14.80 -9.22
CA LEU A 30 1.46 14.12 -10.49
C LEU A 30 0.11 14.50 -11.09
N ARG A 31 -0.93 14.66 -10.26
CA ARG A 31 -2.32 14.91 -10.67
C ARG A 31 -2.77 13.95 -11.79
N PRO A 32 -2.64 12.62 -11.58
CA PRO A 32 -2.93 11.65 -12.63
C PRO A 32 -4.38 11.74 -13.06
N ALA A 33 -4.64 11.63 -14.38
CA ALA A 33 -5.99 11.54 -14.88
C ALA A 33 -6.61 10.18 -14.59
N SER A 34 -5.80 9.11 -14.67
CA SER A 34 -6.20 7.74 -14.39
C SER A 34 -5.25 7.07 -13.40
N THR A 35 -5.81 6.32 -12.44
CA THR A 35 -5.03 5.61 -11.42
C THR A 35 -5.53 4.17 -11.28
N LEU A 36 -4.61 3.20 -11.29
CA LEU A 36 -4.83 1.82 -10.89
C LEU A 36 -4.22 1.59 -9.50
N GLU A 37 -4.96 1.03 -8.56
CA GLU A 37 -4.41 0.47 -7.32
C GLU A 37 -4.42 -1.05 -7.40
N VAL A 38 -3.25 -1.68 -7.32
CA VAL A 38 -3.05 -3.13 -7.31
C VAL A 38 -3.03 -3.61 -5.86
N GLY A 39 -3.85 -4.61 -5.54
CA GLY A 39 -3.94 -5.18 -4.19
C GLY A 39 -4.48 -4.16 -3.19
N CYS A 40 -5.68 -3.62 -3.45
CA CYS A 40 -6.25 -2.56 -2.62
C CYS A 40 -6.71 -3.04 -1.23
N GLY A 41 -6.70 -4.36 -0.97
CA GLY A 41 -7.24 -4.95 0.23
C GLY A 41 -8.66 -4.47 0.48
N GLN A 42 -8.99 -4.07 1.69
CA GLN A 42 -10.30 -3.52 2.03
C GLN A 42 -10.52 -2.05 1.60
N GLY A 43 -9.67 -1.49 0.73
CA GLY A 43 -9.88 -0.19 0.09
C GLY A 43 -9.68 1.06 0.96
N ALA A 44 -9.03 0.96 2.13
CA ALA A 44 -8.83 2.11 3.00
C ALA A 44 -7.94 3.20 2.39
N MET A 45 -6.93 2.81 1.60
CA MET A 45 -6.07 3.72 0.85
C MET A 45 -6.79 4.23 -0.39
N GLY A 46 -7.37 3.34 -1.20
CA GLY A 46 -8.12 3.65 -2.41
C GLY A 46 -9.22 4.68 -2.19
N ALA A 47 -10.00 4.54 -1.11
CA ALA A 47 -11.04 5.51 -0.74
C ALA A 47 -10.53 6.96 -0.52
N ARG A 48 -9.21 7.14 -0.34
CA ARG A 48 -8.56 8.47 -0.27
C ARG A 48 -7.97 8.89 -1.60
N LEU A 49 -7.47 7.93 -2.39
CA LEU A 49 -6.87 8.19 -3.69
C LEU A 49 -7.90 8.65 -4.72
N VAL A 50 -9.12 8.11 -4.67
CA VAL A 50 -10.22 8.51 -5.56
C VAL A 50 -10.39 10.02 -5.65
N ALA A 51 -10.26 10.74 -4.54
CA ALA A 51 -10.40 12.20 -4.50
C ALA A 51 -9.20 12.96 -5.12
N LEU A 52 -8.15 12.28 -5.54
CA LEU A 52 -6.89 12.85 -6.02
C LEU A 52 -6.59 12.50 -7.49
N THR A 53 -7.53 11.88 -8.18
CA THR A 53 -7.47 11.49 -9.60
C THR A 53 -8.82 11.70 -10.27
N LYS A 54 -8.86 11.75 -11.61
CA LYS A 54 -10.14 11.88 -12.34
C LYS A 54 -10.85 10.55 -12.53
N SER A 55 -10.07 9.47 -12.69
CA SER A 55 -10.56 8.09 -12.84
C SER A 55 -9.74 7.18 -11.92
N PHE A 56 -10.41 6.30 -11.18
CA PHE A 56 -9.78 5.40 -10.24
C PHE A 56 -10.33 3.98 -10.41
N THR A 57 -9.42 3.04 -10.58
CA THR A 57 -9.71 1.59 -10.58
C THR A 57 -8.84 0.94 -9.53
N ALA A 58 -9.42 0.05 -8.73
CA ALA A 58 -8.69 -0.81 -7.82
C ALA A 58 -8.94 -2.28 -8.18
N ILE A 59 -7.94 -3.12 -7.98
CA ILE A 59 -8.06 -4.57 -8.13
C ILE A 59 -7.65 -5.26 -6.84
N GLU A 60 -8.39 -6.33 -6.50
CA GLU A 60 -8.16 -7.15 -5.32
C GLU A 60 -8.57 -8.60 -5.62
N PRO A 61 -7.66 -9.58 -5.54
CA PRO A 61 -7.99 -10.97 -5.82
C PRO A 61 -8.81 -11.65 -4.71
N ASP A 62 -8.69 -11.21 -3.43
CA ASP A 62 -9.51 -11.73 -2.34
C ASP A 62 -10.93 -11.16 -2.41
N ALA A 63 -11.92 -12.03 -2.62
CA ALA A 63 -13.31 -11.65 -2.86
C ALA A 63 -13.92 -10.89 -1.68
N ASP A 64 -13.65 -11.32 -0.44
CA ASP A 64 -14.18 -10.68 0.76
C ASP A 64 -13.63 -9.25 0.94
N SER A 65 -12.33 -9.09 0.74
CA SER A 65 -11.67 -7.78 0.78
C SER A 65 -12.15 -6.88 -0.36
N CYS A 66 -12.33 -7.44 -1.56
CA CYS A 66 -12.84 -6.73 -2.72
C CYS A 66 -14.26 -6.18 -2.47
N GLU A 67 -15.16 -6.97 -1.87
CA GLU A 67 -16.51 -6.52 -1.52
C GLU A 67 -16.47 -5.33 -0.54
N VAL A 68 -15.67 -5.42 0.51
CA VAL A 68 -15.48 -4.32 1.46
C VAL A 68 -14.88 -3.09 0.77
N ALA A 69 -13.91 -3.28 -0.12
CA ALA A 69 -13.32 -2.20 -0.91
C ALA A 69 -14.35 -1.53 -1.81
N ALA A 70 -15.21 -2.29 -2.48
CA ALA A 70 -16.28 -1.76 -3.33
C ALA A 70 -17.25 -0.86 -2.55
N GLN A 71 -17.62 -1.25 -1.32
CA GLN A 71 -18.45 -0.44 -0.43
C GLN A 71 -17.78 0.87 0.01
N ARG A 72 -16.44 0.91 0.09
CA ARG A 72 -15.68 2.08 0.52
C ARG A 72 -15.29 3.02 -0.62
N ILE A 73 -15.00 2.47 -1.79
CA ILE A 73 -14.47 3.16 -2.97
C ILE A 73 -15.61 3.57 -3.92
N GLY A 74 -16.57 2.67 -4.19
CA GLY A 74 -17.67 2.87 -5.14
C GLY A 74 -18.47 4.16 -4.90
N PRO A 75 -18.96 4.44 -3.68
CA PRO A 75 -19.70 5.68 -3.39
C PRO A 75 -18.91 6.98 -3.60
N ARG A 76 -17.58 6.87 -3.80
CA ARG A 76 -16.67 7.99 -4.09
C ARG A 76 -16.34 8.14 -5.58
N GLY A 77 -16.92 7.29 -6.43
CA GLY A 77 -16.74 7.35 -7.88
C GLY A 77 -15.56 6.50 -8.40
N GLY A 78 -14.96 5.63 -7.57
CA GLY A 78 -13.96 4.66 -8.03
C GLY A 78 -14.60 3.31 -8.37
N ALA A 79 -13.94 2.54 -9.24
CA ALA A 79 -14.29 1.16 -9.56
C ALA A 79 -13.41 0.19 -8.75
N VAL A 80 -13.99 -0.96 -8.36
CA VAL A 80 -13.24 -2.06 -7.74
C VAL A 80 -13.56 -3.34 -8.50
N VAL A 81 -12.54 -4.11 -8.86
CA VAL A 81 -12.68 -5.34 -9.63
C VAL A 81 -12.02 -6.48 -8.86
N ASN A 82 -12.74 -7.58 -8.71
CA ASN A 82 -12.19 -8.79 -8.10
C ASN A 82 -11.37 -9.55 -9.15
N CYS A 83 -10.10 -9.23 -9.26
CA CYS A 83 -9.18 -9.87 -10.19
C CYS A 83 -7.71 -9.63 -9.82
N SER A 84 -6.81 -10.37 -10.47
CA SER A 84 -5.38 -10.10 -10.51
C SER A 84 -5.02 -9.14 -11.66
N THR A 85 -3.77 -8.68 -11.70
CA THR A 85 -3.28 -7.75 -12.74
C THR A 85 -3.36 -8.35 -14.15
N GLU A 86 -3.15 -9.67 -14.28
CA GLU A 86 -3.19 -10.40 -15.55
C GLU A 86 -4.58 -10.41 -16.16
N ALA A 87 -5.61 -10.47 -15.32
CA ALA A 87 -7.00 -10.55 -15.75
C ALA A 87 -7.59 -9.22 -16.24
N LEU A 88 -6.88 -8.10 -16.07
CA LEU A 88 -7.28 -6.82 -16.63
C LEU A 88 -7.24 -6.87 -18.17
N PRO A 89 -8.14 -6.16 -18.87
CA PRO A 89 -8.16 -6.09 -20.33
C PRO A 89 -6.79 -5.76 -20.92
N ALA A 90 -6.41 -6.45 -22.00
CA ALA A 90 -5.14 -6.18 -22.69
C ALA A 90 -5.10 -4.72 -23.19
N GLY A 91 -3.93 -4.08 -23.05
CA GLY A 91 -3.73 -2.70 -23.48
C GLY A 91 -4.35 -1.62 -22.58
N GLN A 92 -5.05 -1.99 -21.51
CA GLN A 92 -5.52 -1.00 -20.54
C GLN A 92 -4.34 -0.46 -19.74
N VAL A 93 -4.09 0.85 -19.83
CA VAL A 93 -3.00 1.56 -19.17
C VAL A 93 -3.50 2.75 -18.36
N PHE A 94 -2.70 3.17 -17.39
CA PHE A 94 -3.03 4.22 -16.43
C PHE A 94 -1.86 5.20 -16.29
N ASP A 95 -2.15 6.47 -16.02
CA ASP A 95 -1.10 7.48 -15.76
C ASP A 95 -0.34 7.16 -14.48
N LEU A 96 -1.00 6.53 -13.51
CA LEU A 96 -0.40 6.05 -12.28
C LEU A 96 -0.86 4.63 -11.97
N VAL A 97 0.09 3.74 -11.75
CA VAL A 97 -0.13 2.45 -11.09
C VAL A 97 0.38 2.56 -9.66
N SER A 98 -0.39 2.10 -8.69
CA SER A 98 0.00 2.12 -7.28
C SER A 98 -0.16 0.72 -6.66
N ALA A 99 0.77 0.36 -5.75
CA ALA A 99 0.74 -0.89 -4.99
C ALA A 99 1.34 -0.66 -3.60
N PHE A 100 0.54 -0.86 -2.54
CA PHE A 100 0.98 -0.55 -1.18
C PHE A 100 0.99 -1.78 -0.30
N GLU A 101 2.20 -2.24 0.07
CA GLU A 101 2.43 -3.48 0.81
C GLU A 101 1.87 -4.68 0.02
N VAL A 102 2.33 -4.84 -1.21
CA VAL A 102 1.91 -5.91 -2.13
C VAL A 102 3.12 -6.66 -2.66
N LEU A 103 4.18 -5.96 -3.10
CA LEU A 103 5.32 -6.55 -3.82
C LEU A 103 6.06 -7.60 -2.98
N GLU A 104 6.14 -7.41 -1.68
CA GLU A 104 6.74 -8.34 -0.71
C GLU A 104 6.01 -9.67 -0.57
N HIS A 105 4.73 -9.74 -0.98
CA HIS A 105 3.91 -10.96 -0.99
C HIS A 105 4.03 -11.75 -2.31
N ILE A 106 4.78 -11.25 -3.28
CA ILE A 106 4.94 -11.90 -4.58
C ILE A 106 6.34 -12.52 -4.66
N GLU A 107 6.41 -13.82 -4.92
CA GLU A 107 7.66 -14.55 -4.96
C GLU A 107 8.56 -14.06 -6.11
N ASP A 108 8.01 -13.89 -7.33
CA ASP A 108 8.69 -13.26 -8.47
C ASP A 108 8.31 -11.77 -8.57
N ASP A 109 9.00 -10.95 -7.79
CA ASP A 109 8.79 -9.51 -7.75
C ASP A 109 9.18 -8.82 -9.06
N SER A 110 10.11 -9.40 -9.82
CA SER A 110 10.49 -8.90 -11.15
C SER A 110 9.37 -9.11 -12.17
N ALA A 111 8.76 -10.32 -12.21
CA ALA A 111 7.61 -10.59 -13.08
C ALA A 111 6.42 -9.65 -12.72
N ALA A 112 6.16 -9.44 -11.43
CA ALA A 112 5.11 -8.50 -10.99
C ALA A 112 5.37 -7.07 -11.49
N LEU A 113 6.61 -6.58 -11.37
CA LEU A 113 6.97 -5.24 -11.86
C LEU A 113 6.87 -5.13 -13.38
N GLN A 114 7.21 -6.17 -14.15
CA GLN A 114 7.03 -6.20 -15.59
C GLN A 114 5.53 -6.14 -15.99
N GLN A 115 4.67 -6.87 -15.27
CA GLN A 115 3.22 -6.79 -15.45
C GLN A 115 2.70 -5.38 -15.17
N TRP A 116 3.15 -4.77 -14.04
CA TRP A 116 2.76 -3.41 -13.69
C TRP A 116 3.31 -2.39 -14.68
N HIS A 117 4.52 -2.59 -15.21
CA HIS A 117 5.08 -1.77 -16.27
C HIS A 117 4.18 -1.75 -17.52
N GLY A 118 3.63 -2.90 -17.92
CA GLY A 118 2.65 -3.00 -19.00
C GLY A 118 1.34 -2.25 -18.74
N ARG A 119 1.04 -1.90 -17.49
CA ARG A 119 -0.16 -1.15 -17.08
C ARG A 119 0.08 0.35 -16.88
N VAL A 120 1.32 0.79 -16.81
CA VAL A 120 1.66 2.21 -16.75
C VAL A 120 1.65 2.79 -18.18
N ALA A 121 1.01 3.92 -18.39
CA ALA A 121 1.03 4.64 -19.68
C ALA A 121 2.44 5.11 -20.04
N ALA A 122 2.70 5.45 -21.30
CA ALA A 122 3.92 6.16 -21.68
C ALA A 122 4.05 7.43 -20.83
N ASP A 123 5.25 7.71 -20.29
CA ASP A 123 5.52 8.79 -19.32
C ASP A 123 4.73 8.72 -18.00
N GLY A 124 3.99 7.64 -17.76
CA GLY A 124 3.28 7.38 -16.52
C GLY A 124 4.22 6.95 -15.38
N HIS A 125 3.63 6.72 -14.22
CA HIS A 125 4.39 6.47 -12.98
C HIS A 125 3.91 5.23 -12.24
N LEU A 126 4.83 4.64 -11.49
CA LEU A 126 4.57 3.63 -10.46
C LEU A 126 4.80 4.26 -9.08
N LEU A 127 3.83 4.13 -8.18
CA LEU A 127 3.94 4.55 -6.78
C LEU A 127 3.73 3.34 -5.87
N LEU A 128 4.76 2.90 -5.17
CA LEU A 128 4.64 1.72 -4.32
C LEU A 128 5.14 1.94 -2.90
N SER A 129 4.72 1.08 -1.97
CA SER A 129 5.34 0.95 -0.66
C SER A 129 5.62 -0.50 -0.33
N VAL A 130 6.74 -0.73 0.36
CA VAL A 130 7.20 -2.05 0.81
C VAL A 130 7.84 -1.95 2.20
N PRO A 131 7.92 -3.04 2.98
CA PRO A 131 8.69 -3.08 4.21
C PRO A 131 10.19 -2.96 3.91
N ALA A 132 10.89 -2.20 4.77
CA ALA A 132 12.32 -1.97 4.62
C ALA A 132 13.15 -2.93 5.49
N TRP A 133 14.38 -3.19 5.03
CA TRP A 133 15.48 -3.83 5.73
C TRP A 133 15.29 -5.33 5.98
N GLN A 134 15.96 -6.14 5.17
CA GLN A 134 15.93 -7.61 5.29
C GLN A 134 16.35 -8.11 6.68
N HIS A 135 17.25 -7.42 7.38
CA HIS A 135 17.66 -7.79 8.74
C HIS A 135 16.55 -7.61 9.80
N LEU A 136 15.45 -6.91 9.46
CA LEU A 136 14.25 -6.77 10.29
C LEU A 136 13.17 -7.81 9.95
N PHE A 137 13.41 -8.70 8.97
CA PHE A 137 12.49 -9.78 8.65
C PHE A 137 12.32 -10.70 9.88
N GLY A 138 11.09 -10.94 10.27
CA GLY A 138 10.79 -11.64 11.51
C GLY A 138 9.51 -12.48 11.46
N PRO A 139 9.11 -13.07 12.59
CA PRO A 139 7.93 -13.93 12.69
C PRO A 139 6.66 -13.27 12.14
N SER A 140 6.51 -11.96 12.31
CA SER A 140 5.36 -11.24 11.80
C SER A 140 5.32 -11.15 10.27
N ASP A 141 6.47 -11.17 9.59
CA ASP A 141 6.52 -11.20 8.12
C ASP A 141 6.09 -12.57 7.60
N THR A 142 6.64 -13.63 8.22
CA THR A 142 6.25 -15.00 7.89
C THR A 142 4.75 -15.22 8.10
N ALA A 143 4.20 -14.72 9.22
CA ALA A 143 2.79 -14.90 9.56
C ALA A 143 1.81 -14.22 8.57
N VAL A 144 2.27 -13.22 7.81
CA VAL A 144 1.47 -12.53 6.78
C VAL A 144 1.88 -12.90 5.36
N GLY A 145 2.80 -13.86 5.19
CA GLY A 145 3.21 -14.36 3.88
C GLY A 145 4.15 -13.44 3.12
N HIS A 146 5.01 -12.68 3.80
CA HIS A 146 6.08 -11.95 3.14
C HIS A 146 7.19 -12.90 2.70
N PHE A 147 7.70 -12.73 1.49
CA PHE A 147 8.90 -13.41 1.01
C PHE A 147 10.17 -12.64 1.39
N ARG A 148 10.09 -11.32 1.46
CA ARG A 148 11.27 -10.45 1.67
C ARG A 148 10.92 -9.05 2.16
N ARG A 149 11.99 -8.32 2.53
CA ARG A 149 12.00 -6.87 2.72
C ARG A 149 13.09 -6.27 1.85
N TYR A 150 13.03 -4.99 1.59
CA TYR A 150 13.92 -4.31 0.65
C TYR A 150 14.79 -3.27 1.35
N SER A 151 16.05 -3.09 0.90
CA SER A 151 16.77 -1.84 1.14
C SER A 151 16.39 -0.82 0.06
N PRO A 152 16.60 0.50 0.30
CA PRO A 152 16.38 1.51 -0.74
C PRO A 152 17.16 1.24 -2.03
N ASP A 153 18.41 0.78 -1.92
CA ASP A 153 19.27 0.49 -3.08
C ASP A 153 18.77 -0.75 -3.83
N GLN A 154 18.43 -1.85 -3.12
CA GLN A 154 17.86 -3.04 -3.74
C GLN A 154 16.56 -2.74 -4.50
N LEU A 155 15.66 -1.93 -3.90
CA LEU A 155 14.41 -1.54 -4.57
C LEU A 155 14.69 -0.65 -5.78
N THR A 156 15.64 0.27 -5.69
CA THR A 156 16.06 1.12 -6.80
C THR A 156 16.57 0.30 -7.98
N ASP A 157 17.46 -0.65 -7.72
CA ASP A 157 18.03 -1.53 -8.75
C ASP A 157 16.97 -2.47 -9.35
N LEU A 158 16.05 -2.98 -8.53
CA LEU A 158 14.94 -3.81 -8.99
C LEU A 158 14.01 -3.03 -9.92
N LEU A 159 13.66 -1.79 -9.56
CA LEU A 159 12.83 -0.91 -10.39
C LEU A 159 13.51 -0.63 -11.75
N ARG A 160 14.81 -0.28 -11.75
CA ARG A 160 15.55 0.00 -12.99
C ARG A 160 15.61 -1.20 -13.93
N ARG A 161 15.90 -2.38 -13.39
CA ARG A 161 15.92 -3.62 -14.21
C ARG A 161 14.58 -3.95 -14.86
N ASN A 162 13.48 -3.41 -14.31
CA ASN A 162 12.12 -3.66 -14.81
C ASN A 162 11.49 -2.45 -15.51
N GLY A 163 12.31 -1.53 -16.08
CA GLY A 163 11.84 -0.45 -16.92
C GLY A 163 11.29 0.76 -16.18
N PHE A 164 11.69 0.96 -14.92
CA PHE A 164 11.30 2.11 -14.12
C PHE A 164 12.51 2.92 -13.67
N GLU A 165 12.52 4.23 -13.91
CA GLU A 165 13.52 5.12 -13.34
C GLU A 165 12.99 5.77 -12.06
N PRO A 166 13.59 5.51 -10.90
CA PRO A 166 13.16 6.10 -9.64
C PRO A 166 13.26 7.63 -9.64
N VAL A 167 12.15 8.30 -9.40
CA VAL A 167 12.11 9.76 -9.16
C VAL A 167 12.56 10.06 -7.74
N TRP A 168 12.10 9.24 -6.79
CA TRP A 168 12.60 9.25 -5.42
C TRP A 168 12.22 7.94 -4.70
N VAL A 169 13.06 7.58 -3.72
CA VAL A 169 12.84 6.48 -2.76
C VAL A 169 12.99 7.06 -1.37
N LYS A 170 11.99 6.90 -0.49
CA LYS A 170 11.94 7.51 0.84
C LYS A 170 11.59 6.51 1.91
N LEU A 171 12.33 6.52 3.00
CA LEU A 171 12.01 5.78 4.21
C LEU A 171 10.90 6.48 4.99
N TYR A 172 10.08 5.71 5.70
CA TYR A 172 9.06 6.21 6.61
C TYR A 172 8.90 5.29 7.83
N GLY A 173 8.24 5.81 8.86
CA GLY A 173 7.79 5.00 10.00
C GLY A 173 8.59 5.21 11.29
N TRP A 174 9.79 5.85 11.24
CA TRP A 174 10.58 6.09 12.43
C TRP A 174 9.91 7.15 13.35
N PRO A 175 9.96 6.98 14.69
CA PRO A 175 10.40 5.78 15.41
C PRO A 175 9.26 4.77 15.67
N LEU A 176 7.98 5.16 15.47
CA LEU A 176 6.80 4.44 15.93
C LEU A 176 6.70 3.01 15.37
N THR A 177 6.98 2.84 14.07
CA THR A 177 6.81 1.53 13.43
C THR A 177 7.81 0.48 13.93
N TYR A 178 8.97 0.89 14.46
CA TYR A 178 9.90 -0.04 15.13
C TYR A 178 9.30 -0.61 16.42
N VAL A 179 8.63 0.22 17.20
CA VAL A 179 7.94 -0.21 18.43
C VAL A 179 6.77 -1.13 18.08
N LEU A 180 5.94 -0.74 17.11
CA LEU A 180 4.81 -1.55 16.65
C LEU A 180 5.27 -2.91 16.10
N GLU A 181 6.39 -2.94 15.41
CA GLU A 181 6.96 -4.18 14.87
C GLU A 181 7.50 -5.09 15.97
N ALA A 182 8.19 -4.55 16.95
CA ALA A 182 8.67 -5.31 18.10
C ALA A 182 7.50 -5.98 18.87
N VAL A 183 6.40 -5.24 19.07
CA VAL A 183 5.17 -5.78 19.67
C VAL A 183 4.56 -6.87 18.79
N ARG A 184 4.44 -6.62 17.49
CA ARG A 184 3.86 -7.56 16.53
C ARG A 184 4.66 -8.87 16.44
N ASN A 185 6.00 -8.77 16.44
CA ASN A 185 6.86 -9.96 16.44
C ASN A 185 6.72 -10.81 17.70
N LYS A 186 6.52 -10.18 18.88
CA LYS A 186 6.24 -10.90 20.11
C LYS A 186 4.90 -11.65 20.08
N VAL A 187 3.88 -11.02 19.51
CA VAL A 187 2.54 -11.64 19.37
C VAL A 187 2.59 -12.79 18.36
N ALA A 188 3.16 -12.55 17.18
CA ALA A 188 3.27 -13.56 16.12
C ALA A 188 4.17 -14.77 16.50
N GLY A 189 5.18 -14.56 17.33
CA GLY A 189 6.03 -15.63 17.84
C GLY A 189 5.35 -16.57 18.86
N GLY A 190 4.15 -16.17 19.38
CA GLY A 190 3.34 -16.98 20.30
C GLY A 190 2.20 -17.77 19.64
N GLU A 191 1.83 -17.44 18.41
CA GLU A 191 0.69 -18.02 17.69
C GLU A 191 1.14 -18.61 16.34
N GLY A 192 1.80 -19.76 16.36
CA GLY A 192 2.12 -20.51 15.16
C GLY A 192 0.94 -21.39 14.74
N SER A 193 0.17 -21.00 13.72
CA SER A 193 -0.68 -21.95 12.98
C SER A 193 -0.01 -22.28 11.64
N PRO A 194 0.51 -23.52 11.47
CA PRO A 194 1.28 -23.91 10.28
C PRO A 194 0.44 -24.05 8.98
N ASP A 195 -0.88 -24.10 9.06
CA ASP A 195 -1.75 -24.57 7.96
C ASP A 195 -2.50 -23.47 7.18
N ALA A 196 -2.23 -22.19 7.40
CA ALA A 196 -2.93 -21.12 6.65
C ALA A 196 -2.28 -20.91 5.27
N SER A 197 -3.09 -20.88 4.20
CA SER A 197 -2.61 -20.55 2.85
C SER A 197 -2.04 -19.13 2.79
N VAL A 198 -1.13 -18.87 1.83
CA VAL A 198 -0.55 -17.52 1.62
C VAL A 198 -1.64 -16.47 1.37
N ALA A 199 -2.73 -16.85 0.69
CA ALA A 199 -3.89 -15.99 0.46
C ALA A 199 -4.60 -15.60 1.77
N ASP A 200 -4.81 -16.57 2.69
CA ASP A 200 -5.43 -16.31 4.00
C ASP A 200 -4.53 -15.43 4.89
N GLN A 201 -3.22 -15.63 4.80
CA GLN A 201 -2.22 -14.84 5.52
C GLN A 201 -2.21 -13.39 5.04
N THR A 202 -2.27 -13.18 3.71
CA THR A 202 -2.32 -11.86 3.09
C THR A 202 -3.63 -11.13 3.43
N ALA A 203 -4.77 -11.79 3.38
CA ALA A 203 -6.07 -11.23 3.78
C ALA A 203 -6.09 -10.79 5.26
N ARG A 204 -5.38 -11.51 6.15
CA ARG A 204 -5.22 -11.12 7.55
C ARG A 204 -4.33 -9.90 7.74
N SER A 205 -3.32 -9.68 6.89
CA SER A 205 -2.39 -8.54 7.01
C SER A 205 -3.12 -7.20 6.89
N GLY A 206 -4.09 -7.09 5.99
CA GLY A 206 -4.91 -5.88 5.79
C GLY A 206 -5.83 -5.53 6.97
N ARG A 207 -6.11 -6.49 7.86
CA ARG A 207 -7.01 -6.31 9.02
C ARG A 207 -6.29 -5.90 10.30
N TRP A 208 -4.98 -6.07 10.38
CA TRP A 208 -4.21 -5.82 11.61
C TRP A 208 -4.16 -4.34 11.96
N LEU A 209 -4.59 -3.99 13.19
CA LEU A 209 -4.63 -2.62 13.72
C LEU A 209 -5.51 -1.64 12.92
N GLN A 210 -6.50 -2.11 12.15
CA GLN A 210 -7.54 -1.18 11.69
C GLN A 210 -8.42 -0.79 12.89
N PRO A 211 -8.59 0.53 13.17
CA PRO A 211 -9.46 0.97 14.26
C PRO A 211 -10.89 0.49 14.03
N SER A 212 -11.48 -0.15 15.02
CA SER A 212 -12.83 -0.72 14.95
C SER A 212 -13.96 0.29 15.20
N ASN A 213 -13.63 1.47 15.75
CA ASN A 213 -14.60 2.51 16.06
C ASN A 213 -14.02 3.92 15.91
N LYS A 214 -14.89 4.95 15.89
CA LYS A 214 -14.53 6.36 15.70
C LYS A 214 -13.57 6.90 16.78
N LEU A 215 -13.65 6.42 18.01
CA LEU A 215 -12.75 6.83 19.10
C LEU A 215 -11.34 6.27 18.88
N ALA A 216 -11.21 5.01 18.50
CA ALA A 216 -9.94 4.41 18.16
C ALA A 216 -9.31 5.08 16.91
N GLU A 217 -10.14 5.45 15.92
CA GLU A 217 -9.68 6.22 14.76
C GLU A 217 -9.11 7.59 15.18
N LEU A 218 -9.84 8.31 16.04
CA LEU A 218 -9.38 9.61 16.56
C LEU A 218 -8.09 9.46 17.36
N ALA A 219 -8.01 8.45 18.23
CA ALA A 219 -6.82 8.16 19.01
C ALA A 219 -5.60 7.85 18.13
N VAL A 220 -5.76 7.02 17.09
CA VAL A 220 -4.71 6.75 16.10
C VAL A 220 -4.33 8.03 15.36
N ARG A 221 -5.31 8.80 14.88
CA ARG A 221 -5.08 10.03 14.12
C ARG A 221 -4.32 11.09 14.93
N VAL A 222 -4.72 11.32 16.18
CA VAL A 222 -4.07 12.29 17.08
C VAL A 222 -2.72 11.76 17.56
N GLY A 223 -2.66 10.48 17.96
CA GLY A 223 -1.43 9.86 18.45
C GLY A 223 -0.30 9.78 17.42
N ILE A 224 -0.63 9.80 16.12
CA ILE A 224 0.37 9.73 15.04
C ILE A 224 0.97 11.10 14.69
N LEU A 225 0.29 12.21 14.97
CA LEU A 225 0.75 13.55 14.58
C LEU A 225 2.19 13.87 15.05
N PRO A 226 2.60 13.61 16.29
CA PRO A 226 3.98 13.85 16.74
C PRO A 226 4.99 13.06 15.92
N PHE A 227 4.66 11.81 15.57
CA PHE A 227 5.53 10.92 14.82
C PHE A 227 5.65 11.32 13.35
N GLN A 228 4.62 11.91 12.75
CA GLN A 228 4.72 12.52 11.42
C GLN A 228 5.67 13.72 11.42
N GLY A 229 5.71 14.49 12.51
CA GLY A 229 6.69 15.57 12.71
C GLY A 229 8.12 15.03 12.85
N LEU A 230 8.33 14.08 13.76
CA LEU A 230 9.62 13.42 14.00
C LEU A 230 10.18 12.74 12.74
N GLN A 231 9.33 12.09 11.95
CA GLN A 231 9.73 11.46 10.68
C GLN A 231 10.35 12.47 9.70
N ARG A 232 9.91 13.75 9.70
CA ARG A 232 10.48 14.80 8.86
C ARG A 232 11.90 15.20 9.30
N LEU A 233 12.21 15.06 10.58
CA LEU A 233 13.53 15.35 11.15
C LEU A 233 14.52 14.20 10.90
N ALA A 234 14.04 13.00 10.58
CA ALA A 234 14.87 11.83 10.33
C ALA A 234 14.51 11.15 8.99
N PRO A 235 14.63 11.84 7.84
CA PRO A 235 14.14 11.35 6.53
C PRO A 235 14.87 10.12 6.01
N ARG A 236 16.02 9.77 6.60
CA ARG A 236 16.82 8.56 6.26
C ARG A 236 16.57 7.40 7.23
N ARG A 237 15.59 7.50 8.12
CA ARG A 237 15.25 6.46 9.10
C ARG A 237 13.82 5.98 8.90
N GLY A 238 13.63 4.67 8.99
CA GLY A 238 12.31 4.03 8.87
C GLY A 238 12.45 2.56 8.51
N ASN A 239 11.40 1.80 8.79
CA ASN A 239 11.29 0.38 8.42
C ASN A 239 10.21 0.15 7.35
N GLY A 240 9.81 1.19 6.64
CA GLY A 240 9.03 1.14 5.42
C GLY A 240 9.63 2.06 4.36
N ILE A 241 9.44 1.71 3.09
CA ILE A 241 9.83 2.50 1.92
C ILE A 241 8.56 2.92 1.17
N VAL A 242 8.56 4.15 0.68
CA VAL A 242 7.69 4.60 -0.41
C VAL A 242 8.58 5.00 -1.57
N ALA A 243 8.30 4.50 -2.76
CA ALA A 243 9.02 4.82 -3.98
C ALA A 243 8.06 5.35 -5.05
N LEU A 244 8.48 6.42 -5.72
CA LEU A 244 7.87 6.93 -6.95
C LEU A 244 8.88 6.72 -8.07
N ALA A 245 8.46 6.06 -9.15
CA ALA A 245 9.28 5.82 -10.33
C ALA A 245 8.52 6.16 -11.61
N ARG A 246 9.22 6.59 -12.64
CA ARG A 246 8.67 6.86 -13.96
C ARG A 246 8.92 5.67 -14.88
N ARG A 247 7.97 5.32 -15.71
CA ARG A 247 8.15 4.35 -16.79
C ARG A 247 9.18 4.87 -17.80
N VAL A 248 10.13 4.04 -18.21
CA VAL A 248 11.15 4.30 -19.26
C VAL A 248 11.10 3.22 -20.33
#